data_f00803f946524b83ea258cd5733e6d28
#
_entry.id   f00803f946524b83ea258cd5733e6d28
#
_cell.length_a   1.000
_cell.length_b   1.000
_cell.length_c   1.000
_cell.angle_alpha   90.00
_cell.angle_beta   90.00
_cell.angle_gamma   90.00
#
_symmetry.space_group_name_H-M   'P 1'
#
loop_
_entity.id
_entity.type
_entity.pdbx_description
1 polymer ?
#
loop_
_entity_poly.entity_id
_entity_poly.type
_entity_poly.pdbx_seq_one_letter_code
_entity_poly.pdbx_strand_id
1 'polypeptide(L)'
;MTKLKMHFAHANSYPAGTYRLFFEHLLQYYDVQSLDIHAHNPRYPVRNGWHELMLELIDELLVRYSEPVILVGHSLGGMLSLMVGKARPDLVRCVVLMDSPVVAGWRASLLRFAKLSGIDQHFSPAKFSVKRRMLWANTEEAY
;
A
#
# COMPACT_ATOMS: atom_id res chain seq x y z
N MET A 1 26.56 0.86 -13.73
CA MET A 1 25.32 1.65 -13.87
C MET A 1 24.61 1.66 -12.53
N THR A 2 24.16 2.82 -12.08
CA THR A 2 23.39 2.94 -10.84
C THR A 2 21.99 2.36 -11.07
N LYS A 3 21.55 1.47 -10.18
CA LYS A 3 20.21 0.88 -10.27
C LYS A 3 19.13 1.94 -10.02
N LEU A 4 18.01 1.85 -10.74
CA LEU A 4 16.85 2.70 -10.47
C LEU A 4 16.27 2.37 -9.09
N LYS A 5 15.88 3.40 -8.36
CA LYS A 5 15.28 3.26 -7.03
C LYS A 5 13.82 2.87 -7.14
N MET A 6 13.45 1.87 -6.36
CA MET A 6 12.10 1.33 -6.29
C MET A 6 11.67 1.30 -4.83
N HIS A 7 10.51 1.85 -4.54
CA HIS A 7 9.89 1.72 -3.23
C HIS A 7 8.63 0.84 -3.33
N PHE A 8 8.57 -0.17 -2.48
CA PHE A 8 7.46 -1.11 -2.45
C PHE A 8 6.53 -0.83 -1.27
N ALA A 9 5.25 -0.64 -1.56
CA ALA A 9 4.19 -0.49 -0.57
C ALA A 9 3.38 -1.79 -0.48
N HIS A 10 3.39 -2.41 0.70
CA HIS A 10 2.80 -3.73 0.93
C HIS A 10 1.27 -3.71 1.05
N ALA A 11 0.64 -4.88 0.91
CA ALA A 11 -0.80 -5.06 1.10
C ALA A 11 -1.18 -5.00 2.59
N ASN A 12 -2.45 -4.70 2.87
CA ASN A 12 -2.99 -4.75 4.22
C ASN A 12 -2.78 -6.14 4.84
N SER A 13 -2.25 -6.19 6.06
CA SER A 13 -1.94 -7.41 6.83
C SER A 13 -0.82 -8.30 6.24
N TYR A 14 -0.05 -7.79 5.26
CA TYR A 14 1.11 -8.48 4.69
C TYR A 14 2.33 -7.57 4.77
N PRO A 15 3.07 -7.54 5.88
CA PRO A 15 4.26 -6.70 6.05
C PRO A 15 5.33 -7.01 5.00
N ALA A 16 6.26 -6.07 4.78
CA ALA A 16 7.25 -6.14 3.71
C ALA A 16 8.06 -7.44 3.70
N GLY A 17 8.35 -8.02 4.86
CA GLY A 17 9.05 -9.30 4.98
C GLY A 17 8.36 -10.48 4.27
N THR A 18 7.03 -10.41 4.07
CA THR A 18 6.26 -11.41 3.31
C THR A 18 6.67 -11.46 1.84
N TYR A 19 7.24 -10.36 1.31
CA TYR A 19 7.64 -10.24 -0.10
C TYR A 19 9.14 -10.53 -0.33
N ARG A 20 9.83 -11.14 0.64
CA ARG A 20 11.28 -11.36 0.57
C ARG A 20 11.73 -12.01 -0.73
N LEU A 21 11.11 -13.10 -1.15
CA LEU A 21 11.46 -13.78 -2.40
C LEU A 21 11.24 -12.91 -3.64
N PHE A 22 10.19 -12.10 -3.64
CA PHE A 22 9.93 -11.14 -4.69
C PHE A 22 11.02 -10.06 -4.76
N PHE A 23 11.44 -9.53 -3.60
CA PHE A 23 12.52 -8.55 -3.53
C PHE A 23 13.86 -9.15 -3.99
N GLU A 24 14.19 -10.37 -3.62
CA GLU A 24 15.41 -11.06 -4.05
C GLU A 24 15.54 -11.09 -5.59
N HIS A 25 14.44 -11.31 -6.30
CA HIS A 25 14.42 -11.28 -7.76
C HIS A 25 14.60 -9.86 -8.32
N LEU A 26 13.97 -8.85 -7.70
CA LEU A 26 14.04 -7.47 -8.15
C LEU A 26 15.39 -6.80 -7.85
N LEU A 27 16.05 -7.17 -6.77
CA LEU A 27 17.34 -6.62 -6.34
C LEU A 27 18.46 -6.81 -7.39
N GLN A 28 18.29 -7.72 -8.33
CA GLN A 28 19.22 -7.87 -9.46
C GLN A 28 19.20 -6.64 -10.37
N TYR A 29 18.06 -5.96 -10.52
CA TYR A 29 17.81 -4.89 -11.48
C TYR A 29 17.59 -3.53 -10.85
N TYR A 30 17.03 -3.48 -9.62
CA TYR A 30 16.59 -2.28 -8.92
C TYR A 30 17.24 -2.18 -7.54
N ASP A 31 17.33 -0.95 -7.02
CA ASP A 31 17.55 -0.68 -5.60
C ASP A 31 16.17 -0.65 -4.92
N VAL A 32 15.79 -1.77 -4.30
CA VAL A 32 14.45 -1.99 -3.73
C VAL A 32 14.46 -1.67 -2.25
N GLN A 33 13.58 -0.76 -1.84
CA GLN A 33 13.32 -0.40 -0.45
C GLN A 33 11.83 -0.52 -0.16
N SER A 34 11.47 -0.64 1.10
CA SER A 34 10.09 -0.67 1.58
C SER A 34 10.00 -0.15 3.00
N LEU A 35 8.83 0.34 3.40
CA LEU A 35 8.48 0.45 4.81
C LEU A 35 8.10 -0.95 5.32
N ASP A 36 8.61 -1.34 6.48
CA ASP A 36 8.37 -2.68 7.01
C ASP A 36 6.89 -2.95 7.27
N ILE A 37 6.21 -2.00 7.89
CA ILE A 37 4.78 -2.10 8.22
C ILE A 37 4.14 -0.71 8.10
N HIS A 38 3.12 -0.57 7.24
CA HIS A 38 2.24 0.59 7.21
C HIS A 38 1.23 0.56 8.37
N ALA A 39 0.72 1.75 8.73
CA ALA A 39 -0.38 1.92 9.68
C ALA A 39 -0.06 1.58 11.16
N HIS A 40 1.20 1.43 11.50
CA HIS A 40 1.63 1.19 12.89
C HIS A 40 2.33 2.40 13.53
N ASN A 41 2.58 3.45 12.77
CA ASN A 41 3.16 4.68 13.28
C ASN A 41 2.05 5.57 13.89
N PRO A 42 2.09 5.89 15.19
CA PRO A 42 1.05 6.69 15.86
C PRO A 42 0.93 8.12 15.31
N ARG A 43 1.93 8.62 14.57
CA ARG A 43 1.86 9.92 13.89
C ARG A 43 0.86 9.91 12.71
N TYR A 44 0.55 8.72 12.17
CA TYR A 44 -0.34 8.53 11.02
C TYR A 44 -1.47 7.56 11.38
N PRO A 45 -2.42 7.96 12.23
CA PRO A 45 -3.49 7.09 12.69
C PRO A 45 -4.39 6.66 11.53
N VAL A 46 -4.77 5.39 11.51
CA VAL A 46 -5.65 4.86 10.46
C VAL A 46 -7.03 5.49 10.58
N ARG A 47 -7.45 6.21 9.55
CA ARG A 47 -8.76 6.85 9.43
C ARG A 47 -9.42 6.52 8.09
N ASN A 48 -10.67 6.89 7.93
CA ASN A 48 -11.40 6.73 6.67
C ASN A 48 -10.69 7.45 5.53
N GLY A 49 -10.49 6.73 4.40
CA GLY A 49 -9.89 7.26 3.19
C GLY A 49 -8.37 7.15 3.09
N TRP A 50 -7.71 6.61 4.13
CA TRP A 50 -6.26 6.32 4.16
C TRP A 50 -5.35 7.52 3.88
N HIS A 51 -5.84 8.72 4.15
CA HIS A 51 -5.08 9.95 3.91
C HIS A 51 -3.80 10.00 4.73
N GLU A 52 -3.87 9.61 6.00
CA GLU A 52 -2.74 9.57 6.92
C GLU A 52 -1.69 8.54 6.49
N LEU A 53 -2.12 7.39 5.96
CA LEU A 53 -1.19 6.39 5.41
C LEU A 53 -0.50 6.90 4.12
N MET A 54 -1.21 7.69 3.31
CA MET A 54 -0.59 8.37 2.18
C MET A 54 0.49 9.36 2.66
N LEU A 55 0.23 10.12 3.72
CA LEU A 55 1.21 11.04 4.31
C LEU A 55 2.41 10.28 4.89
N GLU A 56 2.18 9.14 5.57
CA GLU A 56 3.25 8.25 6.04
C GLU A 56 4.16 7.83 4.89
N LEU A 57 3.58 7.41 3.76
CA LEU A 57 4.35 7.01 2.58
C LEU A 57 5.09 8.20 1.96
N ILE A 58 4.49 9.39 1.89
CA ILE A 58 5.17 10.60 1.40
C ILE A 58 6.38 10.93 2.25
N ASP A 59 6.23 10.95 3.58
CA ASP A 59 7.32 11.28 4.50
C ASP A 59 8.44 10.24 4.40
N GLU A 60 8.09 8.96 4.26
CA GLU A 60 9.06 7.89 4.03
C GLU A 60 9.87 8.11 2.74
N LEU A 61 9.21 8.50 1.65
CA LEU A 61 9.90 8.79 0.39
C LEU A 61 10.82 10.01 0.50
N LEU A 62 10.38 11.07 1.17
CA LEU A 62 11.18 12.28 1.36
C LEU A 62 12.43 12.04 2.21
N VAL A 63 12.34 11.15 3.20
CA VAL A 63 13.47 10.80 4.06
C VAL A 63 14.48 9.91 3.33
N ARG A 64 14.00 8.96 2.52
CA ARG A 64 14.88 7.95 1.89
C ARG A 64 15.48 8.35 0.56
N TYR A 65 14.81 9.22 -0.19
CA TYR A 65 15.18 9.46 -1.59
C TYR A 65 15.36 10.95 -1.90
N SER A 66 16.39 11.23 -2.64
CA SER A 66 16.66 12.57 -3.20
C SER A 66 16.21 12.73 -4.66
N GLU A 67 15.62 11.68 -5.24
CA GLU A 67 15.17 11.64 -6.63
C GLU A 67 13.83 10.87 -6.75
N PRO A 68 13.05 11.12 -7.82
CA PRO A 68 11.80 10.38 -8.04
C PRO A 68 12.03 8.88 -8.19
N VAL A 69 11.17 8.08 -7.52
CA VAL A 69 11.27 6.63 -7.47
C VAL A 69 10.18 5.92 -8.27
N ILE A 70 10.40 4.66 -8.60
CA ILE A 70 9.37 3.75 -9.05
C ILE A 70 8.59 3.31 -7.80
N LEU A 71 7.30 3.64 -7.73
CA LEU A 71 6.40 3.12 -6.68
C LEU A 71 5.75 1.83 -7.16
N VAL A 72 5.97 0.75 -6.43
CA VAL A 72 5.30 -0.54 -6.68
C VAL A 72 4.41 -0.82 -5.47
N GLY A 73 3.12 -1.07 -5.69
CA GLY A 73 2.22 -1.31 -4.58
C GLY A 73 1.29 -2.50 -4.82
N HIS A 74 1.17 -3.35 -3.81
CA HIS A 74 0.23 -4.46 -3.81
C HIS A 74 -1.05 -4.09 -3.04
N SER A 75 -2.21 -4.33 -3.66
CA SER A 75 -3.52 -4.13 -3.03
C SER A 75 -3.66 -2.72 -2.41
N LEU A 76 -3.74 -2.59 -1.08
CA LEU A 76 -3.75 -1.30 -0.38
C LEU A 76 -2.53 -0.44 -0.73
N GLY A 77 -1.33 -1.04 -0.77
CA GLY A 77 -0.10 -0.34 -1.13
C GLY A 77 -0.15 0.29 -2.52
N GLY A 78 -0.81 -0.37 -3.48
CA GLY A 78 -1.02 0.21 -4.81
C GLY A 78 -1.98 1.39 -4.80
N MET A 79 -3.02 1.36 -3.97
CA MET A 79 -3.92 2.49 -3.79
C MET A 79 -3.18 3.68 -3.15
N LEU A 80 -2.36 3.44 -2.13
CA LEU A 80 -1.52 4.47 -1.51
C LEU A 80 -0.54 5.06 -2.52
N SER A 81 0.10 4.22 -3.33
CA SER A 81 1.03 4.64 -4.39
C SER A 81 0.36 5.55 -5.41
N LEU A 82 -0.87 5.25 -5.83
CA LEU A 82 -1.66 6.14 -6.70
C LEU A 82 -2.00 7.47 -6.03
N MET A 83 -2.38 7.44 -4.75
CA MET A 83 -2.67 8.66 -3.99
C MET A 83 -1.43 9.54 -3.89
N VAL A 84 -0.26 8.96 -3.61
CA VAL A 84 1.03 9.67 -3.59
C VAL A 84 1.36 10.23 -4.97
N GLY A 85 1.28 9.42 -6.04
CA GLY A 85 1.55 9.87 -7.40
C GLY A 85 0.66 11.04 -7.84
N LYS A 86 -0.58 11.10 -7.33
CA LYS A 86 -1.49 12.23 -7.56
C LYS A 86 -1.12 13.46 -6.72
N ALA A 87 -0.78 13.27 -5.45
CA ALA A 87 -0.52 14.36 -4.49
C ALA A 87 0.89 14.95 -4.66
N ARG A 88 1.88 14.12 -4.98
CA ARG A 88 3.31 14.46 -5.08
C ARG A 88 3.94 13.80 -6.32
N PRO A 89 3.54 14.22 -7.53
CA PRO A 89 4.10 13.68 -8.79
C PRO A 89 5.61 13.91 -8.91
N ASP A 90 6.14 14.89 -8.21
CA ASP A 90 7.57 15.20 -8.12
C ASP A 90 8.40 14.08 -7.45
N LEU A 91 7.79 13.25 -6.60
CA LEU A 91 8.45 12.13 -5.92
C LEU A 91 8.37 10.81 -6.70
N VAL A 92 7.59 10.77 -7.78
CA VAL A 92 7.20 9.51 -8.42
C VAL A 92 7.58 9.50 -9.90
N ARG A 93 8.41 8.56 -10.29
CA ARG A 93 8.77 8.31 -11.70
C ARG A 93 7.67 7.57 -12.45
N CYS A 94 7.13 6.53 -11.82
CA CYS A 94 5.96 5.80 -12.29
C CYS A 94 5.34 4.98 -11.13
N VAL A 95 4.10 4.55 -11.31
CA VAL A 95 3.39 3.67 -10.36
C VAL A 95 3.11 2.34 -11.03
N VAL A 96 3.49 1.25 -10.37
CA VAL A 96 3.18 -0.12 -10.77
C VAL A 96 2.18 -0.71 -9.77
N LEU A 97 1.04 -1.17 -10.26
CA LEU A 97 -0.03 -1.73 -9.44
C LEU A 97 -0.03 -3.24 -9.54
N MET A 98 0.05 -3.90 -8.39
CA MET A 98 -0.06 -5.35 -8.26
C MET A 98 -1.36 -5.68 -7.55
N ASP A 99 -2.29 -6.30 -8.27
CA ASP A 99 -3.60 -6.72 -7.73
C ASP A 99 -4.29 -5.64 -6.87
N SER A 100 -4.26 -4.39 -7.35
CA SER A 100 -4.83 -3.26 -6.65
C SER A 100 -6.17 -2.87 -7.28
N PRO A 101 -7.27 -2.84 -6.52
CA PRO A 101 -8.58 -2.51 -7.05
C PRO A 101 -8.67 -1.02 -7.38
N VAL A 102 -8.46 -0.68 -8.64
CA VAL A 102 -8.66 0.69 -9.14
C VAL A 102 -10.06 0.80 -9.73
N VAL A 103 -10.89 1.58 -9.07
CA VAL A 103 -12.24 1.87 -9.57
C VAL A 103 -12.27 3.30 -10.10
N ALA A 104 -12.51 3.43 -11.41
CA ALA A 104 -12.55 4.72 -12.10
C ALA A 104 -13.93 5.01 -12.71
N GLY A 105 -14.15 6.26 -13.11
CA GLY A 105 -15.35 6.69 -13.82
C GLY A 105 -16.62 6.61 -12.96
N TRP A 106 -17.75 6.31 -13.62
CA TRP A 106 -19.06 6.26 -12.98
C TRP A 106 -19.17 5.25 -11.83
N ARG A 107 -18.40 4.15 -11.89
CA ARG A 107 -18.34 3.15 -10.81
C ARG A 107 -17.74 3.71 -9.52
N ALA A 108 -16.75 4.59 -9.63
CA ALA A 108 -16.20 5.30 -8.46
C ALA A 108 -17.24 6.25 -7.84
N SER A 109 -18.03 6.92 -8.66
CA SER A 109 -19.14 7.78 -8.19
C SER A 109 -20.23 6.97 -7.51
N LEU A 110 -20.57 5.80 -8.05
CA LEU A 110 -21.53 4.89 -7.45
C LEU A 110 -21.06 4.37 -6.08
N LEU A 111 -19.78 3.99 -5.96
CA LEU A 111 -19.19 3.59 -4.68
C LEU A 111 -19.17 4.72 -3.66
N ARG A 112 -18.89 5.96 -4.08
CA ARG A 112 -18.99 7.13 -3.21
C ARG A 112 -20.42 7.33 -2.71
N PHE A 113 -21.39 7.20 -3.59
CA PHE A 113 -22.82 7.32 -3.23
C PHE A 113 -23.22 6.21 -2.26
N ALA A 114 -22.83 4.96 -2.50
CA ALA A 114 -23.07 3.84 -1.60
C ALA A 114 -22.44 4.05 -0.21
N LYS A 115 -21.24 4.64 -0.15
CA LYS A 115 -20.60 5.03 1.11
C LYS A 115 -21.38 6.11 1.85
N LEU A 116 -21.84 7.14 1.17
CA LEU A 116 -22.63 8.24 1.76
C LEU A 116 -23.97 7.75 2.29
N SER A 117 -24.59 6.76 1.63
CA SER A 117 -25.88 6.15 2.03
C SER A 117 -25.74 5.03 3.08
N GLY A 118 -24.52 4.69 3.51
CA GLY A 118 -24.27 3.64 4.51
C GLY A 118 -24.48 2.21 4.04
N ILE A 119 -24.79 2.00 2.76
CA ILE A 119 -25.05 0.69 2.15
C ILE A 119 -23.76 -0.14 2.04
N ASP A 120 -22.60 0.53 1.97
CA ASP A 120 -21.30 -0.11 1.83
C ASP A 120 -20.91 -1.03 2.98
N GLN A 121 -21.46 -0.80 4.19
CA GLN A 121 -21.20 -1.62 5.38
C GLN A 121 -21.63 -3.09 5.19
N HIS A 122 -22.59 -3.35 4.28
CA HIS A 122 -23.07 -4.70 4.00
C HIS A 122 -22.20 -5.46 2.99
N PHE A 123 -21.44 -4.74 2.13
CA PHE A 123 -20.65 -5.29 1.04
C PHE A 123 -19.14 -5.10 1.18
N SER A 124 -18.68 -4.52 2.29
CA SER A 124 -17.26 -4.21 2.47
C SER A 124 -16.41 -5.48 2.66
N PRO A 125 -15.32 -5.66 1.87
CA PRO A 125 -14.33 -6.71 2.09
C PRO A 125 -13.66 -6.63 3.48
N ALA A 126 -13.74 -5.48 4.15
CA ALA A 126 -13.23 -5.29 5.51
C ALA A 126 -13.83 -6.27 6.53
N LYS A 127 -15.08 -6.74 6.33
CA LYS A 127 -15.69 -7.78 7.18
C LYS A 127 -14.90 -9.10 7.17
N PHE A 128 -14.25 -9.43 6.06
CA PHE A 128 -13.41 -10.63 5.97
C PHE A 128 -12.06 -10.44 6.66
N SER A 129 -11.52 -9.21 6.65
CA SER A 129 -10.27 -8.88 7.32
C SER A 129 -10.39 -8.92 8.84
N VAL A 130 -11.53 -8.48 9.40
CA VAL A 130 -11.78 -8.51 10.86
C VAL A 130 -11.86 -9.94 11.40
N LYS A 131 -12.27 -10.93 10.58
CA LYS A 131 -12.36 -12.33 10.97
C LYS A 131 -11.05 -13.11 10.82
N ARG A 132 -9.98 -12.47 10.32
CA ARG A 132 -8.68 -13.16 10.20
C ARG A 132 -8.11 -13.47 11.57
N ARG A 133 -7.62 -14.68 11.72
CA ARG A 133 -6.88 -15.09 12.91
C ARG A 133 -5.64 -14.23 13.05
N MET A 134 -5.46 -13.60 14.20
CA MET A 134 -4.36 -12.65 14.46
C MET A 134 -3.27 -13.26 15.37
N LEU A 135 -3.56 -14.39 16.03
CA LEU A 135 -2.65 -15.08 16.93
C LEU A 135 -2.59 -16.56 16.57
N TRP A 136 -1.38 -17.09 16.50
CA TRP A 136 -1.05 -18.49 16.23
C TRP A 136 -0.26 -19.01 17.40
N ALA A 137 -0.51 -20.24 17.85
CA ALA A 137 0.17 -20.81 19.00
C ALA A 137 1.66 -21.10 18.70
N ASN A 138 1.97 -21.43 17.46
CA ASN A 138 3.32 -21.70 16.99
C ASN A 138 3.41 -21.51 15.45
N THR A 139 4.61 -21.63 14.90
CA THR A 139 4.87 -21.46 13.47
C THR A 139 4.19 -22.55 12.62
N GLU A 140 4.06 -23.79 13.11
CA GLU A 140 3.44 -24.90 12.38
C GLU A 140 1.92 -24.66 12.21
N GLU A 141 1.28 -24.03 13.17
CA GLU A 141 -0.14 -23.68 13.09
C GLU A 141 -0.41 -22.50 12.14
N ALA A 142 0.63 -21.71 11.84
CA ALA A 142 0.53 -20.56 10.95
C ALA A 142 0.66 -20.94 9.46
N TYR A 143 1.13 -22.13 9.14
CA TYR A 143 1.28 -22.70 7.79
C TYR A 143 0.30 -23.84 7.55
#